data_9446c363f5ffebe5498f590227cd9104
#
_entry.id   9446c363f5ffebe5498f590227cd9104
#
_cell.length_a   1.000
_cell.length_b   1.000
_cell.length_c   1.000
_cell.angle_alpha   90.00
_cell.angle_beta   90.00
_cell.angle_gamma   90.00
#
_symmetry.space_group_name_H-M   'P 1'
#
loop_
_entity.id
_entity.type
_entity.pdbx_description
1 polymer ?
#
loop_
_entity_poly.entity_id
_entity_poly.type
_entity_poly.pdbx_seq_one_letter_code
_entity_poly.pdbx_strand_id
1 'polypeptide(L)'
;MRLNKADLEFKREYNLSKKPLQMDLLIIEKRKNVQIQNEIGRIFRRHNVIEYKSPDDGMTIDDFFKTLGYAYLYKGLGEKVDQIPLEELTISLFRAIVPKQLFNKLAGYGYAIEMQVLGIYYVQGLAIPAQIIVTSELESQNHESLKVLSKSAEKEDIQKFTEMAKNFKEPGDKEKADAVLQVSVVANKEKYDEVRRSTGMCEALRELMKDE
;
A
#
# COMPACT_ATOMS: atom_id res chain seq x y z
N MET A 1 -11.00 40.59 17.55
CA MET A 1 -9.58 40.36 17.18
C MET A 1 -8.59 41.36 17.79
N ARG A 2 -8.94 42.58 18.17
CA ARG A 2 -7.97 43.51 18.79
C ARG A 2 -7.52 43.14 20.22
N LEU A 3 -8.34 42.45 20.98
CA LEU A 3 -8.10 42.14 22.40
C LEU A 3 -7.05 41.03 22.64
N ASN A 4 -6.82 40.13 21.65
CA ASN A 4 -5.91 38.98 21.82
C ASN A 4 -4.80 38.95 20.78
N LYS A 5 -4.40 40.10 20.23
CA LYS A 5 -3.37 40.16 19.16
C LYS A 5 -2.01 39.69 19.64
N ALA A 6 -1.70 39.83 20.93
CA ALA A 6 -0.45 39.38 21.52
C ALA A 6 -0.38 37.84 21.70
N ASP A 7 -1.53 37.17 21.70
CA ASP A 7 -1.64 35.71 21.90
C ASP A 7 -1.73 34.95 20.58
N LEU A 8 -1.65 35.66 19.43
CA LEU A 8 -1.79 35.06 18.10
C LEU A 8 -0.53 35.29 17.28
N GLU A 9 0.07 34.21 16.80
CA GLU A 9 1.17 34.22 15.84
C GLU A 9 0.60 34.10 14.42
N PHE A 10 0.98 35.04 13.53
CA PHE A 10 0.55 35.04 12.12
C PHE A 10 1.72 34.62 11.23
N LYS A 11 1.67 33.39 10.69
CA LYS A 11 2.64 32.88 9.71
C LYS A 11 2.08 33.12 8.31
N ARG A 12 2.69 34.03 7.56
CA ARG A 12 2.36 34.28 6.14
C ARG A 12 3.19 33.37 5.26
N GLU A 13 2.60 32.87 4.17
CA GLU A 13 3.30 32.05 3.16
C GLU A 13 4.07 30.89 3.78
N TYR A 14 3.42 30.17 4.73
CA TYR A 14 4.03 29.04 5.41
C TYR A 14 4.19 27.88 4.43
N ASN A 15 5.44 27.50 4.11
CA ASN A 15 5.75 26.31 3.33
C ASN A 15 5.42 25.05 4.14
N LEU A 16 4.45 24.27 3.68
CA LEU A 16 4.05 23.02 4.30
C LEU A 16 5.09 21.90 4.12
N SER A 17 6.01 22.06 3.15
CA SER A 17 7.10 21.10 2.95
C SER A 17 8.41 21.79 2.58
N LYS A 18 9.54 21.20 2.97
CA LYS A 18 10.91 21.64 2.60
C LYS A 18 11.30 21.25 1.16
N LYS A 19 10.53 20.40 0.50
CA LYS A 19 10.72 19.93 -0.88
C LYS A 19 9.40 20.06 -1.62
N PRO A 20 9.39 20.14 -2.96
CA PRO A 20 8.15 19.96 -3.71
C PRO A 20 7.44 18.71 -3.19
N LEU A 21 6.11 18.80 -3.03
CA LEU A 21 5.28 17.66 -2.62
C LEU A 21 5.37 16.58 -3.71
N GLN A 22 6.42 15.78 -3.67
CA GLN A 22 6.50 14.54 -4.43
C GLN A 22 5.68 13.51 -3.67
N MET A 23 4.66 13.02 -4.32
CA MET A 23 3.87 11.92 -3.81
C MET A 23 4.57 10.63 -4.24
N ASP A 24 5.21 9.93 -3.30
CA ASP A 24 5.62 8.53 -3.49
C ASP A 24 4.36 7.61 -3.41
N LEU A 25 3.28 8.05 -4.07
CA LEU A 25 1.98 7.41 -4.03
C LEU A 25 1.63 6.84 -5.39
N LEU A 26 1.08 5.64 -5.37
CA LEU A 26 0.44 5.07 -6.55
C LEU A 26 -1.02 5.49 -6.58
N ILE A 27 -1.48 6.03 -7.71
CA ILE A 27 -2.90 6.27 -7.95
C ILE A 27 -3.40 5.25 -8.97
N ILE A 28 -4.38 4.44 -8.55
CA ILE A 28 -5.05 3.46 -9.41
C ILE A 28 -6.41 3.99 -9.81
N GLU A 29 -6.63 4.21 -11.11
CA GLU A 29 -7.96 4.54 -11.63
C GLU A 29 -8.71 3.27 -12.02
N LYS A 30 -9.85 3.04 -11.35
CA LYS A 30 -10.76 1.94 -11.67
C LYS A 30 -11.77 2.39 -12.73
N ARG A 31 -11.91 1.64 -13.82
CA ARG A 31 -12.93 1.89 -14.82
C ARG A 31 -14.34 1.75 -14.22
N LYS A 32 -15.29 2.57 -14.69
CA LYS A 32 -16.69 2.47 -14.27
C LYS A 32 -17.20 1.05 -14.55
N ASN A 33 -18.05 0.54 -13.65
CA ASN A 33 -18.73 -0.77 -13.76
C ASN A 33 -17.83 -2.02 -13.65
N VAL A 34 -16.55 -1.89 -13.26
CA VAL A 34 -15.71 -3.03 -12.94
C VAL A 34 -15.84 -3.37 -11.45
N GLN A 35 -16.23 -4.60 -11.13
CA GLN A 35 -16.12 -5.15 -9.78
C GLN A 35 -14.79 -5.88 -9.65
N ILE A 36 -14.01 -5.52 -8.63
CA ILE A 36 -12.75 -6.17 -8.33
C ILE A 36 -13.05 -7.32 -7.37
N GLN A 37 -12.69 -8.55 -7.79
CA GLN A 37 -12.95 -9.77 -7.01
C GLN A 37 -12.05 -9.86 -5.78
N ASN A 38 -10.81 -9.35 -5.88
CA ASN A 38 -9.84 -9.36 -4.81
C ASN A 38 -10.32 -8.50 -3.62
N GLU A 39 -10.13 -9.02 -2.40
CA GLU A 39 -10.62 -8.41 -1.15
C GLU A 39 -10.09 -6.98 -0.95
N ILE A 40 -8.83 -6.74 -1.29
CA ILE A 40 -8.22 -5.39 -1.20
C ILE A 40 -8.94 -4.41 -2.12
N GLY A 41 -9.32 -4.86 -3.31
CA GLY A 41 -9.99 -4.02 -4.29
C GLY A 41 -11.48 -3.78 -4.04
N ARG A 42 -12.10 -4.45 -3.07
CA ARG A 42 -13.54 -4.28 -2.78
C ARG A 42 -13.90 -2.83 -2.39
N ILE A 43 -13.03 -2.16 -1.65
CA ILE A 43 -13.24 -0.75 -1.26
C ILE A 43 -13.01 0.21 -2.41
N PHE A 44 -12.32 -0.21 -3.48
CA PHE A 44 -11.86 0.67 -4.55
C PHE A 44 -13.01 1.36 -5.26
N ARG A 45 -12.89 2.68 -5.33
CA ARG A 45 -13.72 3.56 -6.15
C ARG A 45 -12.95 3.93 -7.42
N ARG A 46 -13.34 5.00 -8.09
CA ARG A 46 -12.70 5.38 -9.34
C ARG A 46 -11.22 5.72 -9.15
N HIS A 47 -10.88 6.50 -8.13
CA HIS A 47 -9.51 6.94 -7.84
C HIS A 47 -9.06 6.39 -6.48
N ASN A 48 -7.98 5.62 -6.48
CA ASN A 48 -7.52 4.92 -5.30
C ASN A 48 -6.09 5.31 -5.01
N VAL A 49 -5.87 6.05 -3.93
CA VAL A 49 -4.57 6.53 -3.47
C VAL A 49 -3.94 5.46 -2.59
N ILE A 50 -2.75 5.01 -2.97
CA ILE A 50 -2.07 3.90 -2.31
C ILE A 50 -0.73 4.36 -1.76
N GLU A 51 -0.52 4.16 -0.46
CA GLU A 51 0.75 4.33 0.23
C GLU A 51 1.28 2.97 0.65
N TYR A 52 2.54 2.68 0.33
CA TYR A 52 3.25 1.48 0.77
C TYR A 52 4.38 1.87 1.72
N LYS A 53 4.45 1.22 2.86
CA LYS A 53 5.57 1.33 3.80
C LYS A 53 6.41 0.07 3.75
N SER A 54 7.71 0.25 3.53
CA SER A 54 8.65 -0.87 3.54
C SER A 54 8.62 -1.61 4.89
N PRO A 55 9.03 -2.88 4.95
CA PRO A 55 8.98 -3.66 6.18
C PRO A 55 9.71 -3.02 7.36
N ASP A 56 10.77 -2.24 7.10
CA ASP A 56 11.60 -1.57 8.12
C ASP A 56 11.03 -0.21 8.55
N ASP A 57 10.10 0.37 7.77
CA ASP A 57 9.50 1.65 8.08
C ASP A 57 8.29 1.51 9.00
N GLY A 58 8.22 2.36 10.02
CA GLY A 58 7.02 2.49 10.84
C GLY A 58 5.87 3.13 10.06
N MET A 59 4.65 2.73 10.34
CA MET A 59 3.45 3.44 9.88
C MET A 59 2.87 4.22 11.05
N THR A 60 2.97 5.53 10.99
CA THR A 60 2.57 6.44 12.05
C THR A 60 1.20 7.05 11.79
N ILE A 61 0.66 7.75 12.78
CA ILE A 61 -0.57 8.55 12.62
C ILE A 61 -0.35 9.69 11.62
N ASP A 62 0.87 10.24 11.56
CA ASP A 62 1.21 11.32 10.62
C ASP A 62 1.27 10.81 9.18
N ASP A 63 1.76 9.58 8.96
CA ASP A 63 1.71 8.93 7.65
C ASP A 63 0.27 8.75 7.18
N PHE A 64 -0.61 8.31 8.08
CA PHE A 64 -2.04 8.14 7.77
C PHE A 64 -2.67 9.46 7.33
N PHE A 65 -2.51 10.51 8.15
CA PHE A 65 -3.08 11.82 7.81
C PHE A 65 -2.39 12.49 6.62
N LYS A 66 -1.10 12.24 6.42
CA LYS A 66 -0.39 12.68 5.21
C LYS A 66 -1.00 12.06 3.94
N THR A 67 -1.25 10.74 3.96
CA THR A 67 -1.89 10.04 2.83
C THR A 67 -3.31 10.55 2.57
N LEU A 68 -4.07 10.76 3.63
CA LEU A 68 -5.42 11.37 3.54
C LEU A 68 -5.34 12.80 2.97
N GLY A 69 -4.37 13.60 3.44
CA GLY A 69 -4.10 14.94 2.91
C GLY A 69 -3.76 14.94 1.42
N TYR A 70 -2.98 13.97 0.96
CA TYR A 70 -2.69 13.82 -0.47
C TYR A 70 -3.92 13.46 -1.29
N ALA A 71 -4.82 12.63 -0.77
CA ALA A 71 -6.08 12.34 -1.46
C ALA A 71 -6.94 13.61 -1.62
N TYR A 72 -7.01 14.46 -0.60
CA TYR A 72 -7.69 15.76 -0.70
C TYR A 72 -6.99 16.73 -1.65
N LEU A 73 -5.66 16.77 -1.65
CA LEU A 73 -4.89 17.56 -2.62
C LEU A 73 -5.14 17.08 -4.04
N TYR A 74 -5.10 15.77 -4.27
CA TYR A 74 -5.38 15.17 -5.58
C TYR A 74 -6.77 15.56 -6.09
N LYS A 75 -7.79 15.51 -5.22
CA LYS A 75 -9.12 16.03 -5.55
C LYS A 75 -9.09 17.50 -5.96
N GLY A 76 -8.37 18.32 -5.18
CA GLY A 76 -8.36 19.78 -5.36
C GLY A 76 -7.55 20.28 -6.55
N LEU A 77 -6.67 19.45 -7.12
CA LEU A 77 -5.80 19.80 -8.25
C LEU A 77 -6.40 19.46 -9.63
N GLY A 78 -7.66 19.08 -9.69
CA GLY A 78 -8.38 18.87 -10.95
C GLY A 78 -8.46 20.17 -11.78
N GLU A 79 -8.42 20.05 -13.11
CA GLU A 79 -8.51 21.20 -14.03
C GLU A 79 -9.87 21.92 -13.99
N LYS A 80 -10.91 21.21 -13.58
CA LYS A 80 -12.28 21.71 -13.47
C LYS A 80 -12.80 21.54 -12.04
N VAL A 81 -13.72 22.42 -11.66
CA VAL A 81 -14.40 22.33 -10.36
C VAL A 81 -15.07 20.95 -10.22
N ASP A 82 -14.78 20.28 -9.12
CA ASP A 82 -15.32 18.96 -8.77
C ASP A 82 -15.12 17.87 -9.84
N GLN A 83 -14.03 17.97 -10.61
CA GLN A 83 -13.65 16.99 -11.63
C GLN A 83 -13.45 15.59 -11.03
N ILE A 84 -12.94 15.53 -9.79
CA ILE A 84 -12.78 14.32 -9.01
C ILE A 84 -13.72 14.42 -7.80
N PRO A 85 -14.93 13.84 -7.87
CA PRO A 85 -15.86 13.85 -6.75
C PRO A 85 -15.29 13.13 -5.52
N LEU A 86 -15.58 13.62 -4.31
CA LEU A 86 -15.05 13.06 -3.09
C LEU A 86 -15.47 11.59 -2.90
N GLU A 87 -16.68 11.26 -3.30
CA GLU A 87 -17.23 9.90 -3.26
C GLU A 87 -16.55 8.92 -4.22
N GLU A 88 -15.74 9.40 -5.17
CA GLU A 88 -14.97 8.56 -6.09
C GLU A 88 -13.55 8.27 -5.59
N LEU A 89 -13.17 8.74 -4.39
CA LEU A 89 -11.87 8.54 -3.79
C LEU A 89 -11.85 7.42 -2.74
N THR A 90 -10.72 6.71 -2.66
CA THR A 90 -10.35 5.85 -1.52
C THR A 90 -8.86 5.98 -1.21
N ILE A 91 -8.46 5.61 0.01
CA ILE A 91 -7.06 5.45 0.37
C ILE A 91 -6.79 4.04 0.87
N SER A 92 -5.59 3.53 0.56
CA SER A 92 -5.12 2.21 1.01
C SER A 92 -3.68 2.31 1.46
N LEU A 93 -3.42 1.94 2.71
CA LEU A 93 -2.08 1.95 3.28
C LEU A 93 -1.61 0.50 3.47
N PHE A 94 -0.45 0.18 2.92
CA PHE A 94 0.14 -1.17 2.99
C PHE A 94 1.31 -1.19 3.95
N ARG A 95 1.36 -2.20 4.78
CA ARG A 95 2.46 -2.47 5.70
C ARG A 95 2.61 -3.96 5.98
N ALA A 96 3.84 -4.39 6.28
CA ALA A 96 4.11 -5.80 6.61
C ALA A 96 3.52 -6.24 7.96
N ILE A 97 3.62 -5.41 9.00
CA ILE A 97 3.27 -5.77 10.38
C ILE A 97 2.10 -4.91 10.89
N VAL A 98 1.25 -5.47 11.76
CA VAL A 98 0.13 -4.75 12.39
C VAL A 98 0.58 -3.46 13.04
N PRO A 99 0.07 -2.29 12.62
CA PRO A 99 0.47 -0.99 13.16
C PRO A 99 -0.32 -0.67 14.45
N LYS A 100 -0.07 -1.40 15.54
CA LYS A 100 -0.82 -1.27 16.80
C LYS A 100 -0.88 0.16 17.33
N GLN A 101 0.23 0.91 17.24
CA GLN A 101 0.27 2.30 17.71
C GLN A 101 -0.62 3.21 16.85
N LEU A 102 -0.64 3.02 15.52
CA LEU A 102 -1.56 3.74 14.64
C LEU A 102 -3.02 3.41 14.98
N PHE A 103 -3.34 2.12 15.17
CA PHE A 103 -4.70 1.71 15.53
C PHE A 103 -5.17 2.35 16.84
N ASN A 104 -4.33 2.34 17.87
CA ASN A 104 -4.64 2.99 19.15
C ASN A 104 -4.84 4.51 19.01
N LYS A 105 -4.03 5.18 18.18
CA LYS A 105 -4.15 6.62 17.93
C LYS A 105 -5.44 6.95 17.16
N LEU A 106 -5.76 6.18 16.11
CA LEU A 106 -6.99 6.35 15.35
C LEU A 106 -8.23 6.15 16.25
N ALA A 107 -8.23 5.11 17.07
CA ALA A 107 -9.30 4.88 18.05
C ALA A 107 -9.42 6.06 19.06
N GLY A 108 -8.29 6.61 19.52
CA GLY A 108 -8.25 7.79 20.38
C GLY A 108 -8.80 9.06 19.72
N TYR A 109 -8.79 9.15 18.40
CA TYR A 109 -9.43 10.21 17.62
C TYR A 109 -10.90 9.92 17.28
N GLY A 110 -11.45 8.80 17.74
CA GLY A 110 -12.85 8.44 17.52
C GLY A 110 -13.12 7.65 16.23
N TYR A 111 -12.07 7.24 15.49
CA TYR A 111 -12.23 6.38 14.33
C TYR A 111 -12.38 4.91 14.77
N ALA A 112 -13.34 4.19 14.19
CA ALA A 112 -13.44 2.74 14.40
C ALA A 112 -12.60 1.99 13.37
N ILE A 113 -11.92 0.91 13.81
CA ILE A 113 -11.12 0.05 12.96
C ILE A 113 -11.79 -1.31 12.94
N GLU A 114 -12.22 -1.74 11.76
CA GLU A 114 -12.98 -2.97 11.56
C GLU A 114 -12.21 -3.92 10.64
N MET A 115 -11.86 -5.08 11.14
CA MET A 115 -11.28 -6.13 10.31
C MET A 115 -12.37 -6.72 9.39
N GLN A 116 -12.19 -6.59 8.09
CA GLN A 116 -13.10 -7.11 7.08
C GLN A 116 -12.81 -8.58 6.76
N VAL A 117 -11.55 -8.87 6.52
CA VAL A 117 -10.95 -10.19 6.40
C VAL A 117 -9.56 -10.13 7.02
N LEU A 118 -8.91 -11.28 7.23
CA LEU A 118 -7.59 -11.33 7.83
C LEU A 118 -6.59 -10.46 7.06
N GLY A 119 -5.96 -9.53 7.75
CA GLY A 119 -4.99 -8.58 7.19
C GLY A 119 -5.59 -7.35 6.49
N ILE A 120 -6.92 -7.20 6.42
CA ILE A 120 -7.57 -6.02 5.82
C ILE A 120 -8.47 -5.33 6.83
N TYR A 121 -8.14 -4.09 7.17
CA TYR A 121 -8.82 -3.30 8.18
C TYR A 121 -9.38 -2.02 7.58
N TYR A 122 -10.69 -1.81 7.72
CA TYR A 122 -11.33 -0.55 7.31
C TYR A 122 -11.31 0.45 8.45
N VAL A 123 -11.07 1.71 8.12
CA VAL A 123 -11.12 2.84 9.06
C VAL A 123 -12.42 3.58 8.82
N GLN A 124 -13.33 3.47 9.78
CA GLN A 124 -14.65 4.09 9.71
C GLN A 124 -14.65 5.51 10.29
N GLY A 125 -15.60 6.34 9.83
CA GLY A 125 -15.76 7.72 10.30
C GLY A 125 -15.05 8.76 9.44
N LEU A 126 -14.46 8.36 8.30
CA LEU A 126 -13.80 9.24 7.34
C LEU A 126 -14.71 9.61 6.17
N ALA A 127 -14.56 10.81 5.63
CA ALA A 127 -15.23 11.22 4.40
C ALA A 127 -14.72 10.46 3.17
N ILE A 128 -13.42 10.15 3.12
CA ILE A 128 -12.80 9.28 2.12
C ILE A 128 -12.64 7.89 2.75
N PRO A 129 -13.25 6.82 2.20
CA PRO A 129 -13.07 5.47 2.71
C PRO A 129 -11.61 5.07 2.71
N ALA A 130 -11.17 4.46 3.80
CA ALA A 130 -9.79 4.09 4.04
C ALA A 130 -9.66 2.64 4.48
N GLN A 131 -8.58 1.99 4.02
CA GLN A 131 -8.18 0.68 4.51
C GLN A 131 -6.70 0.64 4.86
N ILE A 132 -6.37 -0.22 5.82
CA ILE A 132 -4.99 -0.56 6.19
C ILE A 132 -4.82 -2.05 5.91
N ILE A 133 -3.83 -2.38 5.09
CA ILE A 133 -3.51 -3.74 4.67
C ILE A 133 -2.24 -4.18 5.40
N VAL A 134 -2.34 -5.28 6.16
CA VAL A 134 -1.23 -5.93 6.87
C VAL A 134 -0.83 -7.15 6.07
N THR A 135 0.22 -7.02 5.24
CA THR A 135 0.56 -8.04 4.26
C THR A 135 1.00 -9.37 4.88
N SER A 136 1.57 -9.38 6.09
CA SER A 136 1.92 -10.63 6.80
C SER A 136 0.70 -11.45 7.23
N GLU A 137 -0.46 -10.82 7.40
CA GLU A 137 -1.70 -11.48 7.83
C GLU A 137 -2.58 -11.93 6.65
N LEU A 138 -2.29 -11.47 5.41
CA LEU A 138 -3.09 -11.85 4.24
C LEU A 138 -3.02 -13.36 3.99
N GLU A 139 -4.12 -13.94 3.53
CA GLU A 139 -4.15 -15.33 3.09
C GLU A 139 -3.35 -15.51 1.79
N SER A 140 -2.50 -16.55 1.75
CA SER A 140 -1.61 -16.81 0.61
C SER A 140 -2.35 -17.13 -0.69
N GLN A 141 -3.56 -17.68 -0.62
CA GLN A 141 -4.28 -18.11 -1.83
C GLN A 141 -4.70 -16.99 -2.77
N ASN A 142 -4.82 -15.75 -2.25
CA ASN A 142 -5.33 -14.62 -3.02
C ASN A 142 -4.34 -13.46 -3.09
N HIS A 143 -3.21 -13.54 -2.35
CA HIS A 143 -2.30 -12.41 -2.14
C HIS A 143 -0.82 -12.81 -2.18
N GLU A 144 -0.45 -13.84 -2.94
CA GLU A 144 0.91 -14.38 -3.01
C GLU A 144 1.95 -13.29 -3.32
N SER A 145 1.66 -12.40 -4.27
CA SER A 145 2.57 -11.32 -4.66
C SER A 145 2.86 -10.32 -3.54
N LEU A 146 1.91 -10.09 -2.64
CA LEU A 146 2.09 -9.19 -1.50
C LEU A 146 2.78 -9.90 -0.32
N LYS A 147 2.52 -11.18 -0.16
CA LYS A 147 3.16 -12.00 0.86
C LYS A 147 4.66 -12.11 0.64
N VAL A 148 5.08 -12.41 -0.60
CA VAL A 148 6.50 -12.56 -0.92
C VAL A 148 7.31 -11.26 -0.81
N LEU A 149 6.67 -10.09 -0.82
CA LEU A 149 7.30 -8.81 -0.54
C LEU A 149 7.61 -8.59 0.95
N SER A 150 7.03 -9.39 1.84
CA SER A 150 7.27 -9.33 3.27
C SER A 150 8.54 -10.09 3.66
N LYS A 151 9.30 -9.59 4.63
CA LYS A 151 10.41 -10.35 5.27
C LYS A 151 9.92 -11.61 6.02
N SER A 152 8.62 -11.70 6.28
CA SER A 152 7.97 -12.87 6.89
C SER A 152 7.42 -13.87 5.89
N ALA A 153 7.73 -13.74 4.59
CA ALA A 153 7.32 -14.72 3.59
C ALA A 153 7.83 -16.12 3.96
N GLU A 154 6.96 -17.12 3.88
CA GLU A 154 7.34 -18.52 4.09
C GLU A 154 7.84 -19.12 2.77
N LYS A 155 8.53 -20.27 2.84
CA LYS A 155 9.03 -20.96 1.64
C LYS A 155 7.90 -21.33 0.67
N GLU A 156 6.78 -21.73 1.23
CA GLU A 156 5.57 -22.08 0.49
C GLU A 156 4.99 -20.89 -0.27
N ASP A 157 5.03 -19.69 0.30
CA ASP A 157 4.60 -18.47 -0.37
C ASP A 157 5.49 -18.15 -1.58
N ILE A 158 6.81 -18.27 -1.39
CA ILE A 158 7.82 -18.07 -2.46
C ILE A 158 7.63 -19.09 -3.57
N GLN A 159 7.45 -20.39 -3.24
CA GLN A 159 7.24 -21.43 -4.24
C GLN A 159 5.96 -21.20 -5.02
N LYS A 160 4.84 -20.94 -4.35
CA LYS A 160 3.54 -20.67 -4.98
C LYS A 160 3.62 -19.47 -5.93
N PHE A 161 4.19 -18.36 -5.46
CA PHE A 161 4.32 -17.17 -6.30
C PHE A 161 5.21 -17.43 -7.51
N THR A 162 6.33 -18.14 -7.34
CA THR A 162 7.23 -18.50 -8.42
C THR A 162 6.55 -19.39 -9.47
N GLU A 163 5.75 -20.36 -9.05
CA GLU A 163 4.97 -21.21 -9.94
C GLU A 163 3.88 -20.44 -10.67
N MET A 164 3.17 -19.55 -9.97
CA MET A 164 2.18 -18.67 -10.58
C MET A 164 2.80 -17.76 -11.63
N ALA A 165 3.95 -17.12 -11.32
CA ALA A 165 4.66 -16.23 -12.22
C ALA A 165 5.11 -16.92 -13.53
N LYS A 166 5.52 -18.21 -13.47
CA LYS A 166 5.83 -19.00 -14.65
C LYS A 166 4.64 -19.18 -15.61
N ASN A 167 3.44 -19.21 -15.07
CA ASN A 167 2.22 -19.46 -15.83
C ASN A 167 1.61 -18.19 -16.43
N PHE A 168 2.14 -16.99 -16.13
CA PHE A 168 1.68 -15.75 -16.74
C PHE A 168 1.99 -15.74 -18.25
N LYS A 169 0.97 -15.51 -19.06
CA LYS A 169 1.05 -15.50 -20.51
C LYS A 169 1.20 -14.09 -21.09
N GLU A 170 0.57 -13.13 -20.43
CA GLU A 170 0.59 -11.74 -20.87
C GLU A 170 1.94 -11.08 -20.54
N PRO A 171 2.60 -10.40 -21.51
CA PRO A 171 3.91 -9.79 -21.30
C PRO A 171 3.93 -8.81 -20.11
N GLY A 172 2.88 -8.00 -19.95
CA GLY A 172 2.80 -7.04 -18.85
C GLY A 172 2.65 -7.69 -17.46
N ASP A 173 2.11 -8.90 -17.37
CA ASP A 173 2.00 -9.63 -16.11
C ASP A 173 3.33 -10.30 -15.75
N LYS A 174 4.09 -10.76 -16.75
CA LYS A 174 5.46 -11.26 -16.54
C LYS A 174 6.37 -10.16 -16.01
N GLU A 175 6.37 -8.98 -16.65
CA GLU A 175 7.18 -7.84 -16.22
C GLU A 175 6.90 -7.44 -14.77
N LYS A 176 5.61 -7.41 -14.38
CA LYS A 176 5.22 -7.15 -12.98
C LYS A 176 5.67 -8.24 -12.03
N ALA A 177 5.55 -9.51 -12.43
CA ALA A 177 6.00 -10.64 -11.62
C ALA A 177 7.52 -10.61 -11.43
N ASP A 178 8.29 -10.29 -12.47
CA ASP A 178 9.74 -10.14 -12.39
C ASP A 178 10.14 -9.01 -11.44
N ALA A 179 9.45 -7.87 -11.48
CA ALA A 179 9.65 -6.77 -10.53
C ALA A 179 9.38 -7.18 -9.08
N VAL A 180 8.30 -7.93 -8.83
CA VAL A 180 7.98 -8.48 -7.50
C VAL A 180 9.06 -9.47 -7.06
N LEU A 181 9.51 -10.37 -7.95
CA LEU A 181 10.56 -11.34 -7.65
C LEU A 181 11.88 -10.67 -7.28
N GLN A 182 12.32 -9.63 -8.01
CA GLN A 182 13.53 -8.87 -7.68
C GLN A 182 13.49 -8.33 -6.25
N VAL A 183 12.41 -7.63 -5.89
CA VAL A 183 12.25 -7.09 -4.53
C VAL A 183 12.19 -8.21 -3.49
N SER A 184 11.46 -9.29 -3.80
CA SER A 184 11.28 -10.42 -2.89
C SER A 184 12.58 -11.17 -2.63
N VAL A 185 13.43 -11.38 -3.64
CA VAL A 185 14.76 -12.01 -3.51
C VAL A 185 15.64 -11.22 -2.55
N VAL A 186 15.68 -9.89 -2.70
CA VAL A 186 16.46 -9.02 -1.80
C VAL A 186 15.93 -9.10 -0.37
N ALA A 187 14.60 -9.07 -0.18
CA ALA A 187 13.97 -9.12 1.15
C ALA A 187 14.12 -10.47 1.86
N ASN A 188 14.21 -11.58 1.10
CA ASN A 188 14.15 -12.96 1.61
C ASN A 188 15.29 -13.86 1.11
N LYS A 189 16.50 -13.33 0.91
CA LYS A 189 17.64 -14.01 0.28
C LYS A 189 17.90 -15.43 0.82
N GLU A 190 17.95 -15.60 2.14
CA GLU A 190 18.20 -16.91 2.76
C GLU A 190 17.12 -17.95 2.40
N LYS A 191 15.84 -17.54 2.38
CA LYS A 191 14.72 -18.43 2.05
C LYS A 191 14.72 -18.82 0.56
N TYR A 192 15.09 -17.89 -0.32
CA TYR A 192 15.28 -18.19 -1.75
C TYR A 192 16.42 -19.19 -1.95
N ASP A 193 17.53 -19.07 -1.24
CA ASP A 193 18.64 -20.02 -1.27
C ASP A 193 18.21 -21.42 -0.78
N GLU A 194 17.36 -21.50 0.21
CA GLU A 194 16.81 -22.77 0.71
C GLU A 194 15.84 -23.41 -0.32
N VAL A 195 14.92 -22.62 -0.88
CA VAL A 195 14.02 -23.09 -1.96
C VAL A 195 14.82 -23.59 -3.15
N ARG A 196 15.89 -22.88 -3.53
CA ARG A 196 16.80 -23.27 -4.60
C ARG A 196 17.46 -24.64 -4.35
N ARG A 197 17.84 -24.93 -3.11
CA ARG A 197 18.48 -26.22 -2.77
C ARG A 197 17.48 -27.38 -2.77
N SER A 198 16.21 -27.10 -2.45
CA SER A 198 15.17 -28.13 -2.31
C SER A 198 14.43 -28.48 -3.61
N THR A 199 14.37 -27.59 -4.61
CA THR A 199 13.45 -27.73 -5.76
C THR A 199 14.09 -27.64 -7.14
N GLY A 200 15.37 -27.83 -7.33
CA GLY A 200 15.94 -27.80 -8.71
C GLY A 200 15.43 -26.62 -9.55
N MET A 201 15.75 -25.41 -9.16
CA MET A 201 15.11 -24.16 -9.51
C MET A 201 15.15 -23.79 -11.01
N CYS A 202 14.08 -23.12 -11.45
CA CYS A 202 13.91 -22.53 -12.79
C CYS A 202 15.06 -21.60 -13.19
N GLU A 203 15.43 -21.66 -14.48
CA GLU A 203 16.51 -20.89 -15.11
C GLU A 203 16.39 -19.37 -14.93
N ALA A 204 15.16 -18.81 -14.95
CA ALA A 204 14.90 -17.38 -14.76
C ALA A 204 15.32 -16.86 -13.37
N LEU A 205 15.11 -17.64 -12.31
CA LEU A 205 15.58 -17.29 -10.96
C LEU A 205 17.11 -17.46 -10.84
N ARG A 206 17.72 -18.35 -11.65
CA ARG A 206 19.19 -18.46 -11.72
C ARG A 206 19.83 -17.25 -12.38
N GLU A 207 19.20 -16.67 -13.39
CA GLU A 207 19.69 -15.46 -14.06
C GLU A 207 19.59 -14.25 -13.15
N LEU A 208 18.44 -14.04 -12.49
CA LEU A 208 18.23 -12.92 -11.55
C LEU A 208 19.21 -12.91 -10.35
N MET A 209 19.69 -14.10 -9.93
CA MET A 209 20.63 -14.23 -8.80
C MET A 209 22.11 -14.31 -9.22
N LYS A 210 22.43 -14.24 -10.51
CA LYS A 210 23.84 -14.24 -11.01
C LYS A 210 24.43 -12.85 -11.10
N ASP A 211 23.60 -11.81 -11.12
CA ASP A 211 24.01 -10.41 -11.30
C ASP A 211 24.27 -9.69 -9.97
N GLU A 212 24.34 -10.39 -8.83
CA GLU A 212 24.83 -9.95 -7.52
C GLU A 212 26.09 -10.77 -7.11
#